data_1c96dc481ccff8697dd25ff620087442
#
_entry.id   1c96dc481ccff8697dd25ff620087442
#
_cell.length_a   1.000
_cell.length_b   1.000
_cell.length_c   1.000
_cell.angle_alpha   90.00
_cell.angle_beta   90.00
_cell.angle_gamma   90.00
#
_symmetry.space_group_name_H-M   'P 1'
#
loop_
_entity.id
_entity.type
_entity.pdbx_description
1 polymer ?
#
loop_
_entity_poly.entity_id
_entity_poly.type
_entity_poly.pdbx_seq_one_letter_code
_entity_poly.pdbx_strand_id
1 'polypeptide(L)'
;MLVQPYLSFDGRCEEAIEFYRKALGAETTMLMRFKESPEPPPPGMVPPGSENKIMHASLRIGDTIVMASDGSCQGKPGFQGISLSLTVANEAEADRQFNALADGGQVQMPLTKTFFSPRFGMVADRFGVTWMVIVEHQERT
;
A
#
# COMPACT_ATOMS: atom_id res chain seq x y z
N MET A 1 -2.11 -18.10 13.30
CA MET A 1 -1.31 -17.88 12.09
C MET A 1 -1.83 -16.65 11.37
N LEU A 2 -0.94 -15.74 10.99
CA LEU A 2 -1.30 -14.55 10.21
C LEU A 2 -0.46 -14.49 8.96
N VAL A 3 -1.08 -14.13 7.85
CA VAL A 3 -0.37 -13.80 6.61
C VAL A 3 -0.69 -12.35 6.31
N GLN A 4 0.33 -11.50 6.29
CA GLN A 4 0.15 -10.06 6.14
C GLN A 4 1.05 -9.55 5.02
N PRO A 5 0.61 -8.57 4.24
CA PRO A 5 1.46 -7.95 3.23
C PRO A 5 2.63 -7.22 3.88
N TYR A 6 3.80 -7.33 3.29
CA TYR A 6 4.97 -6.57 3.66
C TYR A 6 5.52 -5.92 2.39
N LEU A 7 5.45 -4.60 2.32
CA LEU A 7 5.80 -3.86 1.12
C LEU A 7 7.14 -3.15 1.31
N SER A 8 8.08 -3.41 0.40
CA SER A 8 9.34 -2.69 0.39
C SER A 8 9.26 -1.56 -0.64
N PHE A 9 9.32 -0.33 -0.17
CA PHE A 9 9.25 0.85 -1.03
C PHE A 9 10.64 1.35 -1.44
N ASP A 10 11.67 0.68 -0.98
CA ASP A 10 13.05 0.82 -1.45
C ASP A 10 13.55 2.27 -1.46
N GLY A 11 13.26 3.01 -0.41
CA GLY A 11 13.65 4.40 -0.23
C GLY A 11 12.50 5.40 -0.25
N ARG A 12 11.29 4.97 -0.64
CA ARG A 12 10.12 5.84 -0.74
C ARG A 12 9.02 5.52 0.27
N CYS A 13 9.36 4.81 1.35
CA CYS A 13 8.36 4.34 2.31
C CYS A 13 7.61 5.47 3.01
N GLU A 14 8.31 6.52 3.46
CA GLU A 14 7.66 7.64 4.14
C GLU A 14 6.65 8.34 3.23
N GLU A 15 7.01 8.53 1.98
CA GLU A 15 6.14 9.09 0.95
C GLU A 15 4.92 8.21 0.73
N ALA A 16 5.11 6.89 0.69
CA ALA A 16 4.03 5.93 0.53
C ALA A 16 3.06 5.93 1.72
N ILE A 17 3.59 5.98 2.94
CA ILE A 17 2.78 6.05 4.16
C ILE A 17 1.86 7.26 4.11
N GLU A 18 2.40 8.42 3.77
CA GLU A 18 1.62 9.64 3.69
C GLU A 18 0.56 9.56 2.58
N PHE A 19 0.91 8.97 1.45
CA PHE A 19 -0.02 8.75 0.34
C PHE A 19 -1.21 7.87 0.77
N TYR A 20 -0.93 6.74 1.41
CA TYR A 20 -2.00 5.84 1.84
C TYR A 20 -2.84 6.41 2.98
N ARG A 21 -2.23 7.24 3.82
CA ARG A 21 -2.97 7.94 4.86
C ARG A 21 -4.05 8.84 4.24
N LYS A 22 -3.69 9.57 3.20
CA LYS A 22 -4.62 10.47 2.51
C LYS A 22 -5.60 9.72 1.63
N ALA A 23 -5.14 8.72 0.89
CA ALA A 23 -5.97 8.02 -0.08
C ALA A 23 -6.95 7.05 0.56
N LEU A 24 -6.52 6.33 1.60
CA LEU A 24 -7.27 5.21 2.18
C LEU A 24 -7.60 5.39 3.66
N GLY A 25 -7.17 6.49 4.27
CA GLY A 25 -7.33 6.68 5.70
C GLY A 25 -6.48 5.74 6.54
N ALA A 26 -5.35 5.29 5.99
CA ALA A 26 -4.44 4.41 6.71
C ALA A 26 -3.92 5.07 7.99
N GLU A 27 -3.77 4.28 9.06
CA GLU A 27 -3.23 4.75 10.32
C GLU A 27 -1.89 4.07 10.58
N THR A 28 -0.87 4.88 10.91
CA THR A 28 0.43 4.33 11.29
C THR A 28 0.36 3.86 12.73
N THR A 29 0.50 2.55 12.95
CA THR A 29 0.47 1.97 14.30
C THR A 29 1.86 1.77 14.86
N MET A 30 2.89 1.70 14.02
CA MET A 30 4.28 1.58 14.44
C MET A 30 5.17 2.12 13.32
N LEU A 31 6.22 2.82 13.70
CA LEU A 31 7.20 3.33 12.74
C LEU A 31 8.57 3.41 13.42
N MET A 32 9.58 2.82 12.78
CA MET A 32 10.96 2.85 13.27
C MET A 32 11.90 3.19 12.12
N ARG A 33 12.71 4.21 12.31
CA ARG A 33 13.75 4.57 11.35
C ARG A 33 15.03 3.79 11.67
N PHE A 34 15.93 3.70 10.69
CA PHE A 34 17.18 2.96 10.90
C PHE A 34 17.97 3.51 12.10
N LYS A 35 17.99 4.83 12.30
CA LYS A 35 18.69 5.44 13.43
C LYS A 35 18.12 5.09 14.78
N GLU A 36 16.88 4.63 14.84
CA GLU A 36 16.19 4.28 16.08
C GLU A 36 16.36 2.80 16.44
N SER A 37 16.94 2.01 15.52
CA SER A 37 17.16 0.60 15.75
C SER A 37 18.23 0.38 16.83
N PRO A 38 18.01 -0.55 17.79
CA PRO A 38 19.02 -0.87 18.79
C PRO A 38 20.28 -1.51 18.18
N GLU A 39 20.15 -2.06 16.97
CA GLU A 39 21.29 -2.65 16.24
C GLU A 39 21.40 -1.98 14.88
N PRO A 40 22.61 -1.52 14.50
CA PRO A 40 22.79 -0.96 13.16
C PRO A 40 22.62 -2.04 12.10
N PRO A 41 22.20 -1.68 10.87
CA PRO A 41 22.12 -2.65 9.79
C PRO A 41 23.51 -3.20 9.46
N PRO A 42 23.60 -4.45 8.98
CA PRO A 42 24.90 -5.00 8.54
C PRO A 42 25.56 -4.09 7.50
N PRO A 43 26.91 -4.02 7.50
CA PRO A 43 27.63 -3.20 6.52
C PRO A 43 27.24 -3.55 5.09
N GLY A 44 26.95 -2.52 4.28
CA GLY A 44 26.58 -2.70 2.88
C GLY A 44 25.12 -3.04 2.63
N MET A 45 24.31 -3.20 3.69
CA MET A 45 22.89 -3.51 3.53
C MET A 45 22.10 -2.30 3.01
N VAL A 46 22.43 -1.11 3.50
CA VAL A 46 21.79 0.15 3.06
C VAL A 46 22.87 1.17 2.72
N PRO A 47 22.57 2.09 1.78
CA PRO A 47 23.54 3.15 1.43
C PRO A 47 23.82 4.09 2.60
N PRO A 48 25.00 4.71 2.65
CA PRO A 48 25.25 5.79 3.61
C PRO A 48 24.18 6.88 3.48
N GLY A 49 23.81 7.50 4.60
CA GLY A 49 22.80 8.54 4.62
C GLY A 49 21.38 8.04 4.76
N SER A 50 21.19 6.74 5.06
CA SER A 50 19.86 6.13 5.18
C SER A 50 19.31 6.15 6.62
N GLU A 51 19.92 6.89 7.53
CA GLU A 51 19.56 6.89 8.95
C GLU A 51 18.10 7.32 9.19
N ASN A 52 17.59 8.21 8.36
CA ASN A 52 16.23 8.72 8.47
C ASN A 52 15.21 7.89 7.68
N LYS A 53 15.66 6.90 6.92
CA LYS A 53 14.76 6.02 6.18
C LYS A 53 14.04 5.05 7.10
N ILE A 54 12.95 4.49 6.63
CA ILE A 54 12.08 3.62 7.44
C ILE A 54 12.62 2.19 7.41
N MET A 55 13.02 1.70 8.58
CA MET A 55 13.43 0.31 8.73
C MET A 55 12.22 -0.59 8.79
N HIS A 56 11.16 -0.15 9.48
CA HIS A 56 9.93 -0.91 9.61
C HIS A 56 8.77 0.00 9.98
N ALA A 57 7.63 -0.24 9.38
CA ALA A 57 6.39 0.43 9.75
C ALA A 57 5.22 -0.54 9.65
N SER A 58 4.18 -0.28 10.42
CA SER A 58 2.92 -0.99 10.35
C SER A 58 1.81 0.02 10.12
N LEU A 59 0.98 -0.25 9.13
CA LEU A 59 -0.17 0.57 8.78
C LEU A 59 -1.44 -0.23 8.95
N ARG A 60 -2.44 0.36 9.58
CA ARG A 60 -3.78 -0.23 9.58
C ARG A 60 -4.59 0.39 8.46
N ILE A 61 -5.01 -0.46 7.51
CA ILE A 61 -5.89 -0.06 6.41
C ILE A 61 -7.18 -0.86 6.58
N GLY A 62 -8.27 -0.19 7.00
CA GLY A 62 -9.46 -0.92 7.41
C GLY A 62 -9.16 -1.85 8.57
N ASP A 63 -9.40 -3.13 8.39
CA ASP A 63 -9.15 -4.16 9.40
C ASP A 63 -7.82 -4.90 9.20
N THR A 64 -7.05 -4.50 8.20
CA THR A 64 -5.82 -5.21 7.83
C THR A 64 -4.59 -4.42 8.22
N ILE A 65 -3.60 -5.11 8.77
CA ILE A 65 -2.28 -4.54 9.02
C ILE A 65 -1.41 -4.83 7.81
N VAL A 66 -0.88 -3.77 7.21
CA VAL A 66 0.08 -3.85 6.11
C VAL A 66 1.40 -3.32 6.64
N MET A 67 2.45 -4.11 6.51
CA MET A 67 3.78 -3.70 6.95
C MET A 67 4.55 -3.10 5.79
N ALA A 68 5.48 -2.21 6.09
CA ALA A 68 6.23 -1.51 5.07
C ALA A 68 7.63 -1.16 5.55
N SER A 69 8.55 -1.01 4.62
CA SER A 69 9.90 -0.54 4.93
C SER A 69 10.53 0.07 3.69
N ASP A 70 11.70 0.67 3.88
CA ASP A 70 12.51 1.13 2.77
C ASP A 70 13.46 0.04 2.22
N GLY A 71 13.51 -1.11 2.90
CA GLY A 71 14.36 -2.21 2.44
C GLY A 71 15.81 -1.78 2.25
N SER A 72 16.37 -2.05 1.08
CA SER A 72 17.76 -1.69 0.76
C SER A 72 17.97 -0.24 0.36
N CYS A 73 16.92 0.57 0.30
CA CYS A 73 16.96 2.01 -0.02
C CYS A 73 17.57 2.33 -1.40
N GLN A 74 17.27 1.50 -2.40
CA GLN A 74 17.80 1.68 -3.76
C GLN A 74 16.95 2.66 -4.59
N GLY A 75 15.77 3.04 -4.12
CA GLY A 75 14.89 3.97 -4.83
C GLY A 75 14.08 3.36 -5.96
N LYS A 76 14.06 2.04 -6.08
CA LYS A 76 13.39 1.32 -7.18
C LYS A 76 12.45 0.24 -6.65
N PRO A 77 11.30 0.63 -6.07
CA PRO A 77 10.34 -0.38 -5.62
C PRO A 77 9.80 -1.20 -6.79
N GLY A 78 9.58 -2.48 -6.56
CA GLY A 78 9.01 -3.38 -7.56
C GLY A 78 7.99 -4.31 -6.92
N PHE A 79 6.78 -4.33 -7.49
CA PHE A 79 5.66 -5.08 -6.93
C PHE A 79 4.97 -5.95 -7.99
N GLN A 80 5.73 -6.49 -8.92
CA GLN A 80 5.19 -7.30 -10.00
C GLN A 80 4.61 -8.61 -9.48
N GLY A 81 3.49 -9.02 -10.06
CA GLY A 81 2.88 -10.31 -9.77
C GLY A 81 2.06 -10.34 -8.48
N ILE A 82 1.89 -9.20 -7.80
CA ILE A 82 1.12 -9.11 -6.56
C ILE A 82 0.15 -7.96 -6.67
N SER A 83 -1.08 -8.17 -6.20
CA SER A 83 -2.08 -7.13 -6.08
C SER A 83 -2.66 -7.14 -4.68
N LEU A 84 -3.03 -5.97 -4.17
CA LEU A 84 -3.78 -5.86 -2.94
C LEU A 84 -5.24 -5.62 -3.29
N SER A 85 -6.12 -6.39 -2.68
CA SER A 85 -7.56 -6.28 -2.94
C SER A 85 -8.20 -5.45 -1.84
N LEU A 86 -8.84 -4.36 -2.24
CA LEU A 86 -9.52 -3.44 -1.34
C LEU A 86 -11.02 -3.62 -1.52
N THR A 87 -11.67 -4.22 -0.53
CA THR A 87 -13.11 -4.43 -0.53
C THR A 87 -13.77 -3.28 0.21
N VAL A 88 -14.69 -2.59 -0.45
CA VAL A 88 -15.39 -1.44 0.11
C VAL A 88 -16.88 -1.69 0.16
N ALA A 89 -17.59 -0.91 1.01
CA ALA A 89 -18.98 -1.16 1.31
C ALA A 89 -19.95 -0.72 0.21
N ASN A 90 -19.59 0.31 -0.56
CA ASN A 90 -20.51 0.90 -1.53
C ASN A 90 -19.76 1.52 -2.70
N GLU A 91 -20.51 1.89 -3.75
CA GLU A 91 -19.94 2.44 -4.98
C GLU A 91 -19.30 3.81 -4.77
N ALA A 92 -19.84 4.65 -3.90
CA ALA A 92 -19.27 5.97 -3.64
C ALA A 92 -17.87 5.86 -3.03
N GLU A 93 -17.66 4.92 -2.11
CA GLU A 93 -16.36 4.66 -1.54
C GLU A 93 -15.39 4.10 -2.58
N ALA A 94 -15.88 3.18 -3.44
CA ALA A 94 -15.07 2.64 -4.52
C ALA A 94 -14.56 3.75 -5.42
N ASP A 95 -15.43 4.66 -5.84
CA ASP A 95 -15.06 5.78 -6.71
C ASP A 95 -14.02 6.67 -6.04
N ARG A 96 -14.24 7.03 -4.79
CA ARG A 96 -13.36 7.94 -4.05
C ARG A 96 -11.97 7.32 -3.86
N GLN A 97 -11.91 6.08 -3.40
CA GLN A 97 -10.63 5.44 -3.09
C GLN A 97 -9.89 5.05 -4.37
N PHE A 98 -10.61 4.61 -5.38
CA PHE A 98 -9.99 4.29 -6.67
C PHE A 98 -9.35 5.53 -7.28
N ASN A 99 -10.06 6.66 -7.29
CA ASN A 99 -9.54 7.91 -7.85
C ASN A 99 -8.33 8.41 -7.05
N ALA A 100 -8.36 8.27 -5.73
CA ALA A 100 -7.24 8.67 -4.89
C ALA A 100 -5.99 7.82 -5.16
N LEU A 101 -6.17 6.51 -5.31
CA LEU A 101 -5.06 5.61 -5.64
C LEU A 101 -4.50 5.86 -7.05
N ALA A 102 -5.36 6.29 -7.97
CA ALA A 102 -4.95 6.57 -9.34
C ALA A 102 -4.13 7.86 -9.48
N ASP A 103 -4.14 8.73 -8.48
CA ASP A 103 -3.40 9.99 -8.51
C ASP A 103 -1.91 9.74 -8.57
N GLY A 104 -1.29 10.10 -9.69
CA GLY A 104 0.12 9.82 -9.96
C GLY A 104 0.41 8.39 -10.38
N GLY A 105 -0.63 7.57 -10.48
CA GLY A 105 -0.53 6.17 -10.88
C GLY A 105 -1.10 5.92 -12.27
N GLN A 106 -1.53 4.68 -12.50
CA GLN A 106 -2.05 4.28 -13.80
C GLN A 106 -3.26 3.37 -13.64
N VAL A 107 -4.39 3.76 -14.23
CA VAL A 107 -5.57 2.91 -14.27
C VAL A 107 -5.33 1.75 -15.24
N GLN A 108 -5.45 0.52 -14.75
CA GLN A 108 -5.29 -0.69 -15.55
C GLN A 108 -6.63 -1.19 -16.05
N MET A 109 -7.67 -1.11 -15.20
CA MET A 109 -9.04 -1.46 -15.56
C MET A 109 -9.95 -0.45 -14.86
N PRO A 110 -10.68 0.40 -15.61
CA PRO A 110 -11.60 1.35 -14.98
C PRO A 110 -12.67 0.66 -14.15
N LEU A 111 -13.19 1.36 -13.14
CA LEU A 111 -14.28 0.84 -12.34
C LEU A 111 -15.50 0.58 -13.23
N THR A 112 -16.03 -0.63 -13.14
CA THR A 112 -17.18 -1.03 -13.94
C THR A 112 -17.93 -2.15 -13.22
N LYS A 113 -19.19 -2.36 -13.60
CA LYS A 113 -19.97 -3.47 -13.11
C LYS A 113 -19.48 -4.77 -13.74
N THR A 114 -19.33 -5.79 -12.92
CA THR A 114 -18.99 -7.16 -13.37
C THR A 114 -20.05 -8.13 -12.86
N PHE A 115 -19.93 -9.40 -13.25
CA PHE A 115 -20.86 -10.42 -12.78
C PHE A 115 -20.68 -10.73 -11.28
N PHE A 116 -19.51 -10.41 -10.72
CA PHE A 116 -19.20 -10.72 -9.31
C PHE A 116 -19.23 -9.49 -8.40
N SER A 117 -19.36 -8.30 -8.96
CA SER A 117 -19.37 -7.07 -8.16
C SER A 117 -20.14 -5.97 -8.89
N PRO A 118 -20.90 -5.13 -8.14
CA PRO A 118 -21.53 -3.96 -8.77
C PRO A 118 -20.51 -2.93 -9.25
N ARG A 119 -19.27 -2.97 -8.73
CA ARG A 119 -18.24 -2.04 -9.17
C ARG A 119 -16.86 -2.62 -8.84
N PHE A 120 -16.06 -2.82 -9.87
CA PHE A 120 -14.71 -3.41 -9.75
C PHE A 120 -13.76 -2.69 -10.69
N GLY A 121 -12.52 -2.49 -10.25
CA GLY A 121 -11.48 -1.91 -11.09
C GLY A 121 -10.10 -2.25 -10.58
N MET A 122 -9.10 -1.97 -11.41
CA MET A 122 -7.70 -2.21 -11.08
C MET A 122 -6.88 -0.96 -11.38
N VAL A 123 -5.99 -0.61 -10.46
CA VAL A 123 -5.15 0.57 -10.58
C VAL A 123 -3.78 0.30 -9.99
N ALA A 124 -2.73 0.73 -10.68
CA ALA A 124 -1.38 0.76 -10.11
C ALA A 124 -1.18 2.15 -9.52
N ASP A 125 -0.83 2.23 -8.24
CA ASP A 125 -0.59 3.52 -7.62
C ASP A 125 0.76 4.09 -8.06
N ARG A 126 1.09 5.29 -7.58
CA ARG A 126 2.33 5.98 -8.00
C ARG A 126 3.62 5.25 -7.63
N PHE A 127 3.54 4.27 -6.73
CA PHE A 127 4.69 3.45 -6.31
C PHE A 127 4.75 2.12 -7.04
N GLY A 128 3.77 1.82 -7.89
CA GLY A 128 3.71 0.58 -8.64
C GLY A 128 2.97 -0.55 -7.95
N VAL A 129 2.35 -0.30 -6.81
CA VAL A 129 1.51 -1.31 -6.15
C VAL A 129 0.17 -1.37 -6.87
N THR A 130 -0.20 -2.57 -7.31
CA THR A 130 -1.48 -2.78 -7.97
C THR A 130 -2.56 -3.04 -6.94
N TRP A 131 -3.66 -2.30 -7.06
CA TRP A 131 -4.83 -2.43 -6.20
C TRP A 131 -6.01 -2.89 -7.02
N MET A 132 -6.74 -3.86 -6.49
CA MET A 132 -8.06 -4.21 -6.99
C MET A 132 -9.07 -3.57 -6.04
N VAL A 133 -9.96 -2.74 -6.57
CA VAL A 133 -11.01 -2.11 -5.77
C VAL A 133 -12.32 -2.80 -6.12
N ILE A 134 -12.99 -3.34 -5.11
CA ILE A 134 -14.18 -4.14 -5.31
C ILE A 134 -15.25 -3.76 -4.29
N VAL A 135 -16.48 -3.57 -4.77
CA VAL A 135 -17.64 -3.42 -3.91
C VAL A 135 -18.18 -4.80 -3.58
N GLU A 136 -18.40 -5.04 -2.30
CA GLU A 136 -18.91 -6.32 -1.84
C GLU A 136 -20.28 -6.60 -2.44
N HIS A 137 -20.42 -7.80 -3.03
CA HIS A 137 -21.70 -8.23 -3.59
C HIS A 137 -22.65 -8.56 -2.44
N GLN A 138 -23.74 -7.79 -2.33
CA GLN A 138 -24.75 -8.09 -1.32
C GLN A 138 -25.68 -9.17 -1.84
N GLU A 139 -25.69 -10.30 -1.13
CA GLU A 139 -26.65 -11.34 -1.43
C GLU A 139 -28.07 -10.84 -1.05
N ARG A 140 -28.98 -10.99 -2.00
CA ARG A 140 -30.37 -10.71 -1.72
C ARG A 140 -30.99 -11.91 -1.04
N THR A 141 -31.39 -11.73 0.19
CA THR A 141 -32.19 -12.73 0.91
C THR A 141 -33.64 -12.60 0.54
#